data_4d05cc24812d5fa4bfd2d87d270d42d9
#
_entry.id   4d05cc24812d5fa4bfd2d87d270d42d9
#
_cell.length_a   1.000
_cell.length_b   1.000
_cell.length_c   1.000
_cell.angle_alpha   90.00
_cell.angle_beta   90.00
_cell.angle_gamma   90.00
#
_symmetry.space_group_name_H-M   'P 1'
#
loop_
_entity.id
_entity.type
_entity.pdbx_description
1 polymer ?
#
loop_
_entity_poly.entity_id
_entity_poly.type
_entity_poly.pdbx_seq_one_letter_code
_entity_poly.pdbx_strand_id
1 'polypeptide(L)'
;MKKKLTVLAAAFALVGALGTAPAQAQQKFVTIGTGGVTGVYYAAGGAICRLINKDRAQHGIRCSVESTGGSVYNLNTIRAGELDFGVAQSDWQYHAYNGTSSFKDAGPNKDLRAVFSIHPEPFTVLTRKEANIKTFDDLKGKRFNVGNPGSGTRASMEELLNAMGWKLSDFSLASELKADEHGAALCDNKIDGFFYGVGHPSANIQDPTTTCGAKLVSLTGPAVEKLIAERPYYAVATIPGGLYANNPEPTTTYGVLATFVTSTKVPSDVVYTMVKAVFENFDEFKRLHPAFANLKAEEMIKNGLSAPLHDGAVKYYKEKGWM
;
A
#
# COMPACT_ATOMS: atom_id res chain seq x y z
N MET A 1 80.07 44.22 37.03
CA MET A 1 80.01 42.96 36.32
C MET A 1 78.55 42.65 36.10
N LYS A 2 78.00 42.92 34.90
CA LYS A 2 76.59 42.68 34.53
C LYS A 2 76.59 41.61 33.44
N LYS A 3 76.09 40.44 33.75
CA LYS A 3 75.86 39.33 32.75
C LYS A 3 74.59 39.59 32.03
N LYS A 4 74.67 39.70 30.71
CA LYS A 4 73.51 39.73 29.80
C LYS A 4 73.07 38.33 29.48
N LEU A 5 71.80 38.00 29.76
CA LEU A 5 71.17 36.74 29.41
C LEU A 5 70.47 36.96 28.06
N THR A 6 70.89 36.23 27.05
CA THR A 6 70.26 36.21 25.72
C THR A 6 69.22 35.12 25.70
N VAL A 7 67.94 35.48 25.53
CA VAL A 7 66.83 34.52 25.39
C VAL A 7 66.63 34.27 23.88
N LEU A 8 66.82 33.04 23.44
CA LEU A 8 66.53 32.56 22.10
C LEU A 8 65.07 32.13 22.04
N ALA A 9 64.24 32.86 21.29
CA ALA A 9 62.87 32.48 21.05
C ALA A 9 62.78 31.52 19.85
N ALA A 10 62.48 30.26 20.11
CA ALA A 10 62.19 29.28 19.09
C ALA A 10 60.69 29.36 18.69
N ALA A 11 60.41 29.85 17.49
CA ALA A 11 59.08 29.86 16.92
C ALA A 11 58.74 28.46 16.37
N PHE A 12 57.85 27.75 17.06
CA PHE A 12 57.22 26.50 16.57
C PHE A 12 56.08 26.86 15.61
N ALA A 13 56.27 26.66 14.31
CA ALA A 13 55.21 26.73 13.30
C ALA A 13 54.34 25.44 13.40
N LEU A 14 53.17 25.50 14.05
CA LEU A 14 52.15 24.50 13.97
C LEU A 14 51.46 24.56 12.59
N VAL A 15 51.86 23.72 11.67
CA VAL A 15 51.08 23.47 10.42
C VAL A 15 49.88 22.64 10.83
N GLY A 16 48.72 23.30 11.00
CA GLY A 16 47.44 22.63 11.23
C GLY A 16 47.00 21.87 9.97
N ALA A 17 47.12 20.56 9.97
CA ALA A 17 46.45 19.69 9.00
C ALA A 17 44.94 19.77 9.25
N LEU A 18 44.26 20.64 8.52
CA LEU A 18 42.80 20.62 8.40
C LEU A 18 42.43 19.32 7.67
N GLY A 19 42.28 18.25 8.44
CA GLY A 19 41.65 17.03 7.95
C GLY A 19 40.20 17.36 7.57
N THR A 20 39.90 17.33 6.28
CA THR A 20 38.49 17.34 5.80
C THR A 20 37.84 16.06 6.31
N ALA A 21 37.14 16.14 7.45
CA ALA A 21 36.22 15.07 7.85
C ALA A 21 35.22 14.86 6.70
N PRO A 22 34.99 13.61 6.26
CA PRO A 22 34.00 13.36 5.25
C PRO A 22 32.67 13.91 5.79
N ALA A 23 32.03 14.80 5.02
CA ALA A 23 30.70 15.30 5.34
C ALA A 23 29.79 14.09 5.45
N GLN A 24 29.42 13.73 6.67
CA GLN A 24 28.50 12.65 6.95
C GLN A 24 27.16 13.11 6.35
N ALA A 25 26.70 12.44 5.29
CA ALA A 25 25.41 12.76 4.67
C ALA A 25 24.34 12.81 5.75
N GLN A 26 23.66 13.94 5.87
CA GLN A 26 22.62 14.13 6.87
C GLN A 26 21.59 13.02 6.69
N GLN A 27 21.37 12.21 7.72
CA GLN A 27 20.46 11.07 7.67
C GLN A 27 19.03 11.56 7.47
N LYS A 28 18.40 11.10 6.37
CA LYS A 28 17.01 11.38 6.06
C LYS A 28 16.15 10.20 6.53
N PHE A 29 15.12 10.45 7.32
CA PHE A 29 14.14 9.44 7.73
C PHE A 29 12.97 9.49 6.77
N VAL A 30 12.47 8.32 6.39
CA VAL A 30 11.34 8.14 5.49
C VAL A 30 10.41 7.10 6.08
N THR A 31 9.11 7.43 6.15
CA THR A 31 8.07 6.53 6.63
C THR A 31 7.11 6.14 5.50
N ILE A 32 6.72 4.87 5.49
CA ILE A 32 5.74 4.32 4.55
C ILE A 32 4.52 3.84 5.32
N GLY A 33 3.37 4.50 5.15
CA GLY A 33 2.09 4.03 5.65
C GLY A 33 1.59 2.83 4.84
N THR A 34 1.10 1.81 5.52
CA THR A 34 0.71 0.54 4.89
C THR A 34 -0.74 0.15 5.22
N GLY A 35 -0.95 -0.95 5.89
CA GLY A 35 -2.21 -1.49 6.36
C GLY A 35 -1.95 -2.41 7.54
N GLY A 36 -2.84 -3.35 7.82
CA GLY A 36 -2.63 -4.37 8.85
C GLY A 36 -1.40 -5.23 8.57
N VAL A 37 -0.72 -5.69 9.63
CA VAL A 37 0.56 -6.41 9.53
C VAL A 37 0.48 -7.74 8.78
N THR A 38 -0.71 -8.36 8.73
CA THR A 38 -0.98 -9.61 7.99
C THR A 38 -1.36 -9.38 6.52
N GLY A 39 -1.54 -8.10 6.11
CA GLY A 39 -1.91 -7.70 4.76
C GLY A 39 -0.70 -7.49 3.84
N VAL A 40 -0.94 -7.53 2.54
CA VAL A 40 0.14 -7.41 1.51
C VAL A 40 0.75 -6.00 1.47
N TYR A 41 0.04 -4.95 1.89
CA TYR A 41 0.60 -3.59 1.99
C TYR A 41 1.79 -3.52 2.95
N TYR A 42 1.68 -4.17 4.11
CA TYR A 42 2.77 -4.20 5.08
C TYR A 42 3.99 -4.93 4.53
N ALA A 43 3.76 -6.05 3.84
CA ALA A 43 4.83 -6.77 3.14
C ALA A 43 5.47 -5.91 2.03
N ALA A 44 4.67 -5.14 1.27
CA ALA A 44 5.17 -4.26 0.21
C ALA A 44 6.02 -3.12 0.76
N GLY A 45 5.54 -2.41 1.78
CA GLY A 45 6.32 -1.36 2.45
C GLY A 45 7.61 -1.92 3.06
N GLY A 46 7.55 -3.10 3.69
CA GLY A 46 8.70 -3.80 4.24
C GLY A 46 9.73 -4.18 3.18
N ALA A 47 9.28 -4.68 2.03
CA ALA A 47 10.13 -5.01 0.89
C ALA A 47 10.85 -3.77 0.34
N ILE A 48 10.12 -2.67 0.14
CA ILE A 48 10.68 -1.38 -0.30
C ILE A 48 11.73 -0.88 0.70
N CYS A 49 11.38 -0.81 2.00
CA CYS A 49 12.30 -0.35 3.03
C CYS A 49 13.54 -1.24 3.17
N ARG A 50 13.40 -2.56 3.00
CA ARG A 50 14.55 -3.49 2.99
C ARG A 50 15.55 -3.13 1.89
N LEU A 51 15.08 -2.89 0.67
CA LEU A 51 15.94 -2.53 -0.46
C LEU A 51 16.61 -1.17 -0.25
N ILE A 52 15.86 -0.17 0.22
CA ILE A 52 16.41 1.15 0.56
C ILE A 52 17.47 1.04 1.64
N ASN A 53 17.17 0.38 2.75
CA ASN A 53 18.07 0.32 3.90
C ASN A 53 19.37 -0.47 3.61
N LYS A 54 19.40 -1.31 2.57
CA LYS A 54 20.56 -2.06 2.12
C LYS A 54 21.73 -1.12 1.76
N ASP A 55 21.42 -0.02 1.06
CA ASP A 55 22.42 0.94 0.58
C ASP A 55 22.40 2.26 1.35
N ARG A 56 21.81 2.29 2.55
CA ARG A 56 21.64 3.50 3.37
C ARG A 56 22.94 4.26 3.65
N ALA A 57 24.07 3.56 3.72
CA ALA A 57 25.37 4.20 3.92
C ALA A 57 25.79 5.09 2.74
N GLN A 58 25.26 4.82 1.53
CA GLN A 58 25.58 5.57 0.31
C GLN A 58 24.70 6.82 0.15
N HIS A 59 23.40 6.71 0.45
CA HIS A 59 22.43 7.79 0.18
C HIS A 59 21.87 8.45 1.45
N GLY A 60 22.16 7.93 2.64
CA GLY A 60 21.74 8.51 3.92
C GLY A 60 20.26 8.34 4.26
N ILE A 61 19.45 7.62 3.46
CA ILE A 61 18.03 7.43 3.71
C ILE A 61 17.81 6.20 4.59
N ARG A 62 17.05 6.39 5.68
CA ARG A 62 16.56 5.32 6.55
C ARG A 62 15.04 5.22 6.38
N CYS A 63 14.58 4.07 5.92
CA CYS A 63 13.18 3.76 5.69
C CYS A 63 12.59 2.91 6.81
N SER A 64 11.39 3.25 7.24
CA SER A 64 10.56 2.48 8.18
C SER A 64 9.13 2.34 7.65
N VAL A 65 8.45 1.27 8.07
CA VAL A 65 7.05 1.04 7.74
C VAL A 65 6.18 1.23 8.95
N GLU A 66 4.97 1.77 8.72
CA GLU A 66 3.93 1.91 9.72
C GLU A 66 2.72 1.07 9.34
N SER A 67 2.22 0.27 10.29
CA SER A 67 0.92 -0.36 10.20
C SER A 67 -0.16 0.68 10.44
N THR A 68 -1.08 0.83 9.51
CA THR A 68 -2.10 1.89 9.51
C THR A 68 -3.51 1.34 9.28
N GLY A 69 -4.48 2.23 9.23
CA GLY A 69 -5.86 1.92 8.86
C GLY A 69 -6.06 1.56 7.39
N GLY A 70 -5.08 1.80 6.50
CA GLY A 70 -5.16 1.52 5.06
C GLY A 70 -5.28 2.78 4.19
N SER A 71 -5.81 2.62 2.97
CA SER A 71 -5.68 3.58 1.87
C SER A 71 -6.13 5.01 2.19
N VAL A 72 -7.35 5.18 2.72
CA VAL A 72 -7.90 6.51 3.00
C VAL A 72 -7.12 7.20 4.12
N TYR A 73 -6.74 6.44 5.15
CA TYR A 73 -5.88 6.93 6.23
C TYR A 73 -4.53 7.40 5.67
N ASN A 74 -3.85 6.58 4.89
CA ASN A 74 -2.53 6.90 4.34
C ASN A 74 -2.57 8.17 3.47
N LEU A 75 -3.58 8.29 2.61
CA LEU A 75 -3.74 9.45 1.73
C LEU A 75 -4.00 10.74 2.50
N ASN A 76 -4.78 10.69 3.58
CA ASN A 76 -5.00 11.84 4.47
C ASN A 76 -3.73 12.21 5.25
N THR A 77 -2.99 11.23 5.74
CA THR A 77 -1.76 11.44 6.53
C THR A 77 -0.61 11.96 5.65
N ILE A 78 -0.52 11.51 4.39
CA ILE A 78 0.38 12.10 3.38
C ILE A 78 0.00 13.56 3.09
N ARG A 79 -1.30 13.87 2.95
CA ARG A 79 -1.79 15.24 2.76
C ARG A 79 -1.39 16.14 3.92
N ALA A 80 -1.48 15.65 5.15
CA ALA A 80 -1.07 16.35 6.37
C ALA A 80 0.45 16.54 6.46
N GLY A 81 1.24 15.72 5.75
CA GLY A 81 2.71 15.73 5.80
C GLY A 81 3.27 14.91 6.96
N GLU A 82 2.48 14.00 7.53
CA GLU A 82 2.86 13.12 8.63
C GLU A 82 3.41 11.77 8.14
N LEU A 83 3.10 11.40 6.89
CA LEU A 83 3.72 10.29 6.17
C LEU A 83 4.39 10.80 4.89
N ASP A 84 5.57 10.30 4.59
CA ASP A 84 6.28 10.62 3.35
C ASP A 84 5.72 9.83 2.16
N PHE A 85 5.42 8.56 2.38
CA PHE A 85 4.88 7.64 1.39
C PHE A 85 3.74 6.82 1.97
N GLY A 86 2.97 6.21 1.09
CA GLY A 86 1.93 5.26 1.49
C GLY A 86 1.61 4.26 0.39
N VAL A 87 1.06 3.13 0.80
CA VAL A 87 0.41 2.20 -0.12
C VAL A 87 -1.09 2.48 -0.09
N ALA A 88 -1.70 2.66 -1.26
CA ALA A 88 -3.11 2.96 -1.39
C ALA A 88 -3.70 2.29 -2.64
N GLN A 89 -4.97 1.91 -2.58
CA GLN A 89 -5.72 1.45 -3.73
C GLN A 89 -5.81 2.53 -4.81
N SER A 90 -5.80 2.15 -6.08
CA SER A 90 -5.84 3.06 -7.22
C SER A 90 -7.14 3.87 -7.33
N ASP A 91 -8.28 3.33 -6.87
CA ASP A 91 -9.55 4.06 -6.75
C ASP A 91 -9.44 5.20 -5.72
N TRP A 92 -8.87 4.94 -4.56
CA TRP A 92 -8.71 5.97 -3.52
C TRP A 92 -7.62 6.97 -3.86
N GLN A 93 -6.58 6.59 -4.61
CA GLN A 93 -5.65 7.54 -5.23
C GLN A 93 -6.39 8.51 -6.16
N TYR A 94 -7.29 7.99 -7.02
CA TYR A 94 -8.13 8.80 -7.90
C TYR A 94 -9.02 9.78 -7.12
N HIS A 95 -9.73 9.27 -6.11
CA HIS A 95 -10.65 10.07 -5.31
C HIS A 95 -9.92 11.14 -4.48
N ALA A 96 -8.78 10.83 -3.90
CA ALA A 96 -7.99 11.81 -3.16
C ALA A 96 -7.46 12.93 -4.05
N TYR A 97 -6.94 12.59 -5.25
CA TYR A 97 -6.41 13.58 -6.18
C TYR A 97 -7.50 14.51 -6.72
N ASN A 98 -8.72 13.99 -6.95
CA ASN A 98 -9.84 14.73 -7.51
C ASN A 98 -10.80 15.33 -6.46
N GLY A 99 -10.67 15.00 -5.18
CA GLY A 99 -11.54 15.49 -4.11
C GLY A 99 -12.96 14.96 -4.24
N THR A 100 -13.13 13.67 -4.51
CA THR A 100 -14.43 13.02 -4.69
C THR A 100 -14.63 11.88 -3.69
N SER A 101 -15.83 11.31 -3.61
CA SER A 101 -16.19 10.24 -2.67
C SER A 101 -15.79 10.60 -1.22
N SER A 102 -15.05 9.78 -0.53
CA SER A 102 -14.59 10.00 0.86
C SER A 102 -13.73 11.26 1.06
N PHE A 103 -13.24 11.88 -0.01
CA PHE A 103 -12.43 13.10 0.03
C PHE A 103 -13.19 14.37 -0.37
N LYS A 104 -14.54 14.29 -0.54
CA LYS A 104 -15.34 15.41 -1.00
C LYS A 104 -15.21 16.63 -0.08
N ASP A 105 -15.30 16.43 1.22
CA ASP A 105 -15.24 17.54 2.20
C ASP A 105 -13.83 18.13 2.32
N ALA A 106 -12.80 17.29 2.18
CA ALA A 106 -11.39 17.71 2.20
C ALA A 106 -10.96 18.41 0.90
N GLY A 107 -11.71 18.21 -0.19
CA GLY A 107 -11.40 18.71 -1.53
C GLY A 107 -10.19 18.01 -2.19
N PRO A 108 -9.88 18.41 -3.44
CA PRO A 108 -8.78 17.81 -4.21
C PRO A 108 -7.42 17.92 -3.51
N ASN A 109 -6.62 16.84 -3.54
CA ASN A 109 -5.22 16.87 -3.13
C ASN A 109 -4.31 16.94 -4.35
N LYS A 110 -4.02 18.15 -4.84
CA LYS A 110 -3.17 18.36 -6.03
C LYS A 110 -1.68 18.18 -5.75
N ASP A 111 -1.27 18.03 -4.49
CA ASP A 111 0.09 17.66 -4.11
C ASP A 111 0.35 16.15 -4.15
N LEU A 112 -0.70 15.33 -4.20
CA LEU A 112 -0.56 13.87 -4.30
C LEU A 112 0.18 13.48 -5.58
N ARG A 113 1.12 12.55 -5.47
CA ARG A 113 1.90 12.01 -6.58
C ARG A 113 1.90 10.48 -6.54
N ALA A 114 1.72 9.88 -7.71
CA ALA A 114 1.98 8.47 -7.91
C ALA A 114 3.48 8.22 -8.06
N VAL A 115 3.94 7.07 -7.61
CA VAL A 115 5.30 6.60 -7.84
C VAL A 115 5.28 5.41 -8.78
N PHE A 116 4.65 4.31 -8.40
CA PHE A 116 4.38 3.13 -9.24
C PHE A 116 3.20 2.33 -8.68
N SER A 117 2.61 1.45 -9.49
CA SER A 117 1.66 0.45 -8.98
C SER A 117 2.40 -0.80 -8.52
N ILE A 118 1.76 -1.61 -7.69
CA ILE A 118 2.35 -2.82 -7.13
C ILE A 118 1.53 -4.02 -7.64
N HIS A 119 0.72 -4.65 -6.83
CA HIS A 119 -0.01 -5.87 -7.17
C HIS A 119 -1.50 -5.59 -7.43
N PRO A 120 -2.18 -6.47 -8.19
CA PRO A 120 -3.63 -6.46 -8.26
C PRO A 120 -4.26 -6.71 -6.88
N GLU A 121 -5.41 -6.09 -6.65
CA GLU A 121 -6.22 -6.26 -5.44
C GLU A 121 -7.66 -6.65 -5.82
N PRO A 122 -7.91 -7.94 -6.09
CA PRO A 122 -9.27 -8.43 -6.22
C PRO A 122 -10.05 -8.19 -4.93
N PHE A 123 -11.25 -7.63 -5.04
CA PHE A 123 -12.16 -7.56 -3.89
C PHE A 123 -12.63 -8.95 -3.53
N THR A 124 -12.31 -9.36 -2.33
CA THR A 124 -12.48 -10.73 -1.83
C THR A 124 -13.65 -10.76 -0.87
N VAL A 125 -14.63 -11.60 -1.15
CA VAL A 125 -15.67 -11.97 -0.20
C VAL A 125 -15.34 -13.36 0.32
N LEU A 126 -15.09 -13.45 1.62
CA LEU A 126 -14.84 -14.73 2.30
C LEU A 126 -15.93 -14.98 3.33
N THR A 127 -16.48 -16.19 3.35
CA THR A 127 -17.62 -16.53 4.19
C THR A 127 -17.35 -17.81 4.98
N ARG A 128 -18.01 -17.93 6.11
CA ARG A 128 -18.01 -19.15 6.91
C ARG A 128 -18.76 -20.26 6.15
N LYS A 129 -18.19 -21.46 6.13
CA LYS A 129 -18.77 -22.63 5.42
C LYS A 129 -20.23 -22.89 5.81
N GLU A 130 -20.53 -22.81 7.11
CA GLU A 130 -21.86 -23.11 7.66
C GLU A 130 -22.89 -22.01 7.38
N ALA A 131 -22.47 -20.82 6.96
CA ALA A 131 -23.37 -19.73 6.61
C ALA A 131 -24.14 -19.99 5.29
N ASN A 132 -23.71 -20.98 4.48
CA ASN A 132 -24.33 -21.38 3.20
C ASN A 132 -24.54 -20.20 2.24
N ILE A 133 -23.59 -19.29 2.16
CA ILE A 133 -23.62 -18.10 1.26
C ILE A 133 -23.02 -18.55 -0.09
N LYS A 134 -23.77 -18.40 -1.17
CA LYS A 134 -23.34 -18.76 -2.53
C LYS A 134 -23.14 -17.53 -3.41
N THR A 135 -23.89 -16.49 -3.15
CA THR A 135 -23.83 -15.21 -3.88
C THR A 135 -23.70 -14.06 -2.90
N PHE A 136 -23.34 -12.88 -3.39
CA PHE A 136 -23.28 -11.68 -2.55
C PHE A 136 -24.67 -11.31 -1.97
N ASP A 137 -25.76 -11.59 -2.70
CA ASP A 137 -27.13 -11.30 -2.26
C ASP A 137 -27.55 -12.10 -1.02
N ASP A 138 -26.97 -13.30 -0.80
CA ASP A 138 -27.21 -14.12 0.38
C ASP A 138 -26.68 -13.48 1.68
N LEU A 139 -25.90 -12.40 1.57
CA LEU A 139 -25.36 -11.66 2.72
C LEU A 139 -26.41 -10.75 3.41
N LYS A 140 -27.57 -10.48 2.78
CA LYS A 140 -28.64 -9.74 3.45
C LYS A 140 -29.07 -10.43 4.74
N GLY A 141 -29.15 -9.66 5.82
CA GLY A 141 -29.50 -10.17 7.14
C GLY A 141 -28.39 -10.99 7.83
N LYS A 142 -27.20 -11.09 7.25
CA LYS A 142 -26.06 -11.79 7.86
C LYS A 142 -25.18 -10.83 8.66
N ARG A 143 -24.33 -11.38 9.53
CA ARG A 143 -23.28 -10.63 10.25
C ARG A 143 -22.08 -10.51 9.31
N PHE A 144 -21.80 -9.32 8.83
CA PHE A 144 -20.79 -9.13 7.81
C PHE A 144 -19.80 -8.04 8.20
N ASN A 145 -18.49 -8.30 8.04
CA ASN A 145 -17.47 -7.30 8.25
C ASN A 145 -17.24 -6.50 6.96
N VAL A 146 -17.53 -5.21 7.04
CA VAL A 146 -17.46 -4.26 5.92
C VAL A 146 -16.13 -3.51 5.84
N GLY A 147 -15.19 -3.81 6.76
CA GLY A 147 -13.89 -3.15 6.89
C GLY A 147 -13.89 -1.98 7.87
N ASN A 148 -12.71 -1.67 8.39
CA ASN A 148 -12.53 -0.60 9.39
C ASN A 148 -12.63 0.79 8.78
N PRO A 149 -13.08 1.79 9.53
CA PRO A 149 -13.05 3.19 9.11
C PRO A 149 -11.65 3.63 8.69
N GLY A 150 -11.55 4.40 7.61
CA GLY A 150 -10.28 4.85 7.06
C GLY A 150 -9.56 3.83 6.16
N SER A 151 -10.08 2.61 6.02
CA SER A 151 -9.57 1.65 5.03
C SER A 151 -10.14 1.91 3.64
N GLY A 152 -9.36 1.57 2.61
CA GLY A 152 -9.87 1.52 1.24
C GLY A 152 -10.94 0.44 1.08
N THR A 153 -10.77 -0.70 1.75
CA THR A 153 -11.76 -1.79 1.81
C THR A 153 -13.15 -1.28 2.22
N ARG A 154 -13.24 -0.53 3.34
CA ARG A 154 -14.52 0.02 3.80
C ARG A 154 -15.13 0.97 2.78
N ALA A 155 -14.32 1.85 2.25
CA ALA A 155 -14.80 2.85 1.32
C ALA A 155 -15.25 2.22 -0.02
N SER A 156 -14.52 1.22 -0.57
CA SER A 156 -14.94 0.47 -1.76
C SER A 156 -16.17 -0.40 -1.51
N MET A 157 -16.32 -0.94 -0.28
CA MET A 157 -17.54 -1.65 0.12
C MET A 157 -18.77 -0.71 0.08
N GLU A 158 -18.62 0.51 0.56
CA GLU A 158 -19.71 1.51 0.51
C GLU A 158 -20.09 1.88 -0.93
N GLU A 159 -19.12 1.99 -1.85
CA GLU A 159 -19.40 2.19 -3.28
C GLU A 159 -20.16 1.01 -3.89
N LEU A 160 -19.80 -0.22 -3.53
CA LEU A 160 -20.51 -1.42 -3.95
C LEU A 160 -21.95 -1.44 -3.42
N LEU A 161 -22.15 -1.16 -2.13
CA LEU A 161 -23.47 -1.11 -1.52
C LEU A 161 -24.34 -0.05 -2.19
N ASN A 162 -23.79 1.13 -2.46
CA ASN A 162 -24.50 2.21 -3.16
C ASN A 162 -24.91 1.78 -4.58
N ALA A 163 -24.04 1.08 -5.31
CA ALA A 163 -24.36 0.58 -6.66
C ALA A 163 -25.45 -0.50 -6.63
N MET A 164 -25.52 -1.29 -5.56
CA MET A 164 -26.56 -2.31 -5.34
C MET A 164 -27.85 -1.74 -4.75
N GLY A 165 -27.86 -0.47 -4.32
CA GLY A 165 -28.97 0.12 -3.58
C GLY A 165 -29.14 -0.45 -2.17
N TRP A 166 -28.05 -0.98 -1.59
CA TRP A 166 -28.02 -1.51 -0.24
C TRP A 166 -27.51 -0.47 0.76
N LYS A 167 -27.81 -0.73 2.03
CA LYS A 167 -27.33 0.05 3.19
C LYS A 167 -26.66 -0.88 4.18
N LEU A 168 -25.86 -0.33 5.08
CA LEU A 168 -25.26 -1.08 6.18
C LEU A 168 -26.32 -1.77 7.07
N SER A 169 -27.51 -1.18 7.19
CA SER A 169 -28.66 -1.75 7.91
C SER A 169 -29.29 -2.99 7.24
N ASP A 170 -28.90 -3.33 6.00
CA ASP A 170 -29.34 -4.56 5.35
C ASP A 170 -28.59 -5.80 5.89
N PHE A 171 -27.50 -5.60 6.61
CA PHE A 171 -26.84 -6.63 7.41
C PHE A 171 -27.45 -6.70 8.82
N SER A 172 -27.52 -7.89 9.42
CA SER A 172 -27.91 -7.98 10.84
C SER A 172 -26.84 -7.41 11.78
N LEU A 173 -25.60 -7.44 11.33
CA LEU A 173 -24.45 -6.78 11.94
C LEU A 173 -23.48 -6.37 10.83
N ALA A 174 -23.28 -5.07 10.63
CA ALA A 174 -22.18 -4.53 9.84
C ALA A 174 -21.02 -4.25 10.80
N SER A 175 -20.07 -5.19 10.92
CA SER A 175 -18.90 -5.00 11.78
C SER A 175 -17.80 -4.25 11.05
N GLU A 176 -16.95 -3.57 11.81
CA GLU A 176 -15.88 -2.69 11.30
C GLU A 176 -14.49 -3.13 11.80
N LEU A 177 -14.28 -4.46 11.81
CA LEU A 177 -13.03 -5.06 12.27
C LEU A 177 -11.88 -4.72 11.33
N LYS A 178 -10.70 -4.55 11.89
CA LYS A 178 -9.47 -4.43 11.11
C LYS A 178 -9.15 -5.74 10.38
N ALA A 179 -8.34 -5.63 9.33
CA ALA A 179 -7.95 -6.80 8.53
C ALA A 179 -7.29 -7.92 9.36
N ASP A 180 -6.55 -7.57 10.40
CA ASP A 180 -5.89 -8.56 11.28
C ASP A 180 -6.85 -9.33 12.20
N GLU A 181 -8.10 -8.87 12.33
CA GLU A 181 -9.10 -9.42 13.26
C GLU A 181 -10.17 -10.24 12.58
N HIS A 182 -10.49 -9.95 11.30
CA HIS A 182 -11.66 -10.52 10.65
C HIS A 182 -11.57 -12.05 10.42
N GLY A 183 -10.37 -12.58 10.16
CA GLY A 183 -10.17 -14.02 9.96
C GLY A 183 -10.50 -14.83 11.23
N ALA A 184 -9.99 -14.38 12.39
CA ALA A 184 -10.31 -14.99 13.68
C ALA A 184 -11.79 -14.85 14.02
N ALA A 185 -12.39 -13.66 13.81
CA ALA A 185 -13.81 -13.42 14.04
C ALA A 185 -14.71 -14.32 13.18
N LEU A 186 -14.28 -14.62 11.95
CA LEU A 186 -14.97 -15.55 11.05
C LEU A 186 -14.95 -16.99 11.63
N CYS A 187 -13.78 -17.49 11.99
CA CYS A 187 -13.62 -18.84 12.53
C CYS A 187 -14.28 -19.01 13.91
N ASP A 188 -14.30 -17.95 14.73
CA ASP A 188 -15.00 -17.91 16.03
C ASP A 188 -16.53 -17.75 15.91
N ASN A 189 -17.09 -17.77 14.70
CA ASN A 189 -18.52 -17.58 14.47
C ASN A 189 -19.07 -16.24 14.98
N LYS A 190 -18.25 -15.17 15.02
CA LYS A 190 -18.69 -13.81 15.38
C LYS A 190 -19.28 -13.08 14.18
N ILE A 191 -18.79 -13.41 12.96
CA ILE A 191 -19.27 -12.91 11.68
C ILE A 191 -19.52 -14.08 10.72
N ASP A 192 -20.37 -13.88 9.72
CA ASP A 192 -20.69 -14.89 8.70
C ASP A 192 -19.83 -14.73 7.44
N GLY A 193 -19.25 -13.53 7.26
CA GLY A 193 -18.35 -13.23 6.17
C GLY A 193 -17.70 -11.86 6.32
N PHE A 194 -16.77 -11.58 5.42
CA PHE A 194 -16.13 -10.27 5.32
C PHE A 194 -15.78 -9.92 3.86
N PHE A 195 -15.71 -8.61 3.60
CA PHE A 195 -15.19 -8.02 2.37
C PHE A 195 -13.77 -7.50 2.61
N TYR A 196 -12.86 -7.74 1.65
CA TYR A 196 -11.47 -7.30 1.76
C TYR A 196 -10.82 -7.07 0.40
N GLY A 197 -10.31 -5.86 0.16
CA GLY A 197 -9.43 -5.56 -0.97
C GLY A 197 -7.99 -5.93 -0.61
N VAL A 198 -7.42 -6.92 -1.29
CA VAL A 198 -6.09 -7.42 -0.94
C VAL A 198 -5.42 -8.14 -2.12
N GLY A 199 -4.09 -8.08 -2.19
CA GLY A 199 -3.29 -8.90 -3.09
C GLY A 199 -3.30 -10.39 -2.70
N HIS A 200 -3.17 -11.26 -3.68
CA HIS A 200 -3.16 -12.70 -3.48
C HIS A 200 -1.82 -13.34 -3.85
N PRO A 201 -1.36 -14.37 -3.08
CA PRO A 201 -1.96 -14.89 -1.85
C PRO A 201 -1.79 -13.95 -0.66
N SER A 202 -2.72 -14.04 0.30
CA SER A 202 -2.72 -13.25 1.54
C SER A 202 -2.97 -14.14 2.75
N ALA A 203 -2.26 -13.92 3.84
CA ALA A 203 -2.45 -14.64 5.10
C ALA A 203 -3.87 -14.47 5.66
N ASN A 204 -4.45 -13.27 5.55
CA ASN A 204 -5.82 -12.98 5.98
C ASN A 204 -6.88 -13.88 5.33
N ILE A 205 -6.60 -14.43 4.14
CA ILE A 205 -7.48 -15.35 3.43
C ILE A 205 -7.04 -16.81 3.65
N GLN A 206 -5.73 -17.06 3.66
CA GLN A 206 -5.17 -18.39 3.83
C GLN A 206 -5.51 -18.99 5.18
N ASP A 207 -5.37 -18.23 6.26
CA ASP A 207 -5.60 -18.70 7.61
C ASP A 207 -7.03 -19.20 7.83
N PRO A 208 -8.11 -18.44 7.57
CA PRO A 208 -9.46 -18.92 7.75
C PRO A 208 -9.87 -20.02 6.77
N THR A 209 -9.34 -20.04 5.53
CA THR A 209 -9.61 -21.14 4.59
C THR A 209 -8.99 -22.46 5.06
N THR A 210 -7.86 -22.40 5.73
CA THR A 210 -7.17 -23.58 6.29
C THR A 210 -7.77 -23.98 7.64
N THR A 211 -8.00 -23.01 8.53
CA THR A 211 -8.37 -23.26 9.94
C THR A 211 -9.83 -23.67 10.09
N CYS A 212 -10.75 -22.99 9.40
CA CYS A 212 -12.20 -23.22 9.55
C CYS A 212 -12.93 -23.47 8.21
N GLY A 213 -12.18 -23.76 7.14
CA GLY A 213 -12.75 -24.16 5.86
C GLY A 213 -13.55 -23.06 5.16
N ALA A 214 -13.21 -21.80 5.39
CA ALA A 214 -13.89 -20.65 4.82
C ALA A 214 -13.92 -20.70 3.28
N LYS A 215 -14.97 -20.11 2.69
CA LYS A 215 -15.26 -20.17 1.25
C LYS A 215 -15.20 -18.81 0.61
N LEU A 216 -14.53 -18.74 -0.54
CA LEU A 216 -14.58 -17.58 -1.44
C LEU A 216 -15.95 -17.55 -2.14
N VAL A 217 -16.49 -16.35 -2.28
CA VAL A 217 -17.73 -16.08 -2.99
C VAL A 217 -17.45 -15.12 -4.15
N SER A 218 -17.93 -15.47 -5.35
CA SER A 218 -17.82 -14.61 -6.52
C SER A 218 -18.59 -13.32 -6.33
N LEU A 219 -18.01 -12.23 -6.79
CA LEU A 219 -18.60 -10.89 -6.73
C LEU A 219 -18.84 -10.41 -8.16
N THR A 220 -20.02 -10.70 -8.67
CA THR A 220 -20.45 -10.46 -10.06
C THR A 220 -21.90 -9.92 -10.09
N GLY A 221 -22.37 -9.59 -11.27
CA GLY A 221 -23.74 -9.16 -11.51
C GLY A 221 -23.86 -7.71 -11.93
N PRO A 222 -25.09 -7.22 -12.20
CA PRO A 222 -25.32 -5.93 -12.86
C PRO A 222 -24.70 -4.72 -12.15
N ALA A 223 -24.69 -4.71 -10.81
CA ALA A 223 -24.08 -3.62 -10.04
C ALA A 223 -22.57 -3.57 -10.22
N VAL A 224 -21.91 -4.73 -10.23
CA VAL A 224 -20.45 -4.85 -10.45
C VAL A 224 -20.10 -4.48 -11.89
N GLU A 225 -20.87 -4.97 -12.86
CA GLU A 225 -20.71 -4.65 -14.29
C GLU A 225 -20.83 -3.13 -14.52
N LYS A 226 -21.83 -2.49 -13.88
CA LYS A 226 -22.01 -1.05 -13.93
C LYS A 226 -20.82 -0.30 -13.32
N LEU A 227 -20.32 -0.72 -12.16
CA LEU A 227 -19.16 -0.10 -11.53
C LEU A 227 -17.93 -0.17 -12.45
N ILE A 228 -17.67 -1.33 -13.05
CA ILE A 228 -16.55 -1.51 -14.00
C ILE A 228 -16.71 -0.62 -15.23
N ALA A 229 -17.92 -0.53 -15.77
CA ALA A 229 -18.18 0.29 -16.97
C ALA A 229 -18.05 1.81 -16.71
N GLU A 230 -18.41 2.27 -15.52
CA GLU A 230 -18.46 3.70 -15.17
C GLU A 230 -17.17 4.20 -14.50
N ARG A 231 -16.32 3.33 -13.99
CA ARG A 231 -15.15 3.69 -13.17
C ARG A 231 -13.86 3.18 -13.78
N PRO A 232 -12.96 4.07 -14.23
CA PRO A 232 -11.74 3.68 -14.96
C PRO A 232 -10.70 2.93 -14.11
N TYR A 233 -10.86 2.92 -12.80
CA TYR A 233 -9.97 2.26 -11.85
C TYR A 233 -10.42 0.84 -11.46
N TYR A 234 -11.63 0.40 -11.89
CA TYR A 234 -12.11 -0.96 -11.67
C TYR A 234 -11.93 -1.84 -12.90
N ALA A 235 -11.55 -3.08 -12.69
CA ALA A 235 -11.44 -4.10 -13.72
C ALA A 235 -11.95 -5.45 -13.21
N VAL A 236 -12.39 -6.30 -14.13
CA VAL A 236 -12.67 -7.70 -13.80
C VAL A 236 -11.38 -8.36 -13.28
N ALA A 237 -11.51 -9.15 -12.24
CA ALA A 237 -10.41 -9.87 -11.63
C ALA A 237 -10.82 -11.32 -11.32
N THR A 238 -9.84 -12.19 -11.22
CA THR A 238 -10.04 -13.60 -10.86
C THR A 238 -9.04 -14.01 -9.79
N ILE A 239 -9.54 -14.59 -8.71
CA ILE A 239 -8.71 -15.27 -7.72
C ILE A 239 -8.54 -16.71 -8.21
N PRO A 240 -7.32 -17.20 -8.47
CA PRO A 240 -7.10 -18.54 -9.04
C PRO A 240 -7.66 -19.64 -8.15
N GLY A 241 -8.28 -20.63 -8.78
CA GLY A 241 -8.72 -21.84 -8.09
C GLY A 241 -7.54 -22.63 -7.52
N GLY A 242 -7.73 -23.25 -6.37
CA GLY A 242 -6.69 -24.02 -5.69
C GLY A 242 -5.63 -23.16 -4.96
N LEU A 243 -5.70 -21.84 -5.07
CA LEU A 243 -4.78 -20.95 -4.36
C LEU A 243 -4.95 -21.04 -2.83
N TYR A 244 -6.19 -21.30 -2.39
CA TYR A 244 -6.55 -21.41 -0.97
C TYR A 244 -7.19 -22.76 -0.68
N ALA A 245 -6.93 -23.30 0.51
CA ALA A 245 -7.50 -24.56 0.96
C ALA A 245 -9.04 -24.54 0.84
N ASN A 246 -9.62 -25.66 0.42
CA ASN A 246 -11.07 -25.85 0.27
C ASN A 246 -11.74 -24.96 -0.82
N ASN A 247 -10.98 -24.27 -1.66
CA ASN A 247 -11.45 -23.40 -2.75
C ASN A 247 -10.83 -23.83 -4.09
N PRO A 248 -11.24 -24.97 -4.68
CA PRO A 248 -10.62 -25.51 -5.88
C PRO A 248 -10.95 -24.70 -7.16
N GLU A 249 -12.11 -24.03 -7.18
CA GLU A 249 -12.58 -23.30 -8.35
C GLU A 249 -12.10 -21.85 -8.37
N PRO A 250 -11.88 -21.29 -9.56
CA PRO A 250 -11.60 -19.85 -9.70
C PRO A 250 -12.78 -19.03 -9.18
N THR A 251 -12.46 -17.91 -8.53
CA THR A 251 -13.47 -16.97 -8.02
C THR A 251 -13.42 -15.70 -8.84
N THR A 252 -14.51 -15.41 -9.56
CA THR A 252 -14.63 -14.17 -10.36
C THR A 252 -15.06 -13.03 -9.49
N THR A 253 -14.40 -11.89 -9.64
CA THR A 253 -14.67 -10.66 -8.91
C THR A 253 -14.25 -9.45 -9.74
N TYR A 254 -14.16 -8.30 -9.14
CA TYR A 254 -13.52 -7.10 -9.70
C TYR A 254 -12.50 -6.56 -8.71
N GLY A 255 -11.69 -5.62 -9.15
CA GLY A 255 -10.65 -5.12 -8.27
C GLY A 255 -9.96 -3.88 -8.80
N VAL A 256 -8.93 -3.50 -8.08
CA VAL A 256 -8.07 -2.34 -8.27
C VAL A 256 -6.60 -2.76 -8.29
N LEU A 257 -5.69 -1.79 -8.33
CA LEU A 257 -4.27 -2.00 -8.09
C LEU A 257 -3.86 -1.36 -6.77
N ALA A 258 -2.97 -1.99 -6.04
CA ALA A 258 -2.18 -1.33 -5.01
C ALA A 258 -1.23 -0.34 -5.67
N THR A 259 -1.10 0.87 -5.13
CA THR A 259 -0.21 1.90 -5.66
C THR A 259 0.67 2.47 -4.57
N PHE A 260 1.92 2.77 -4.91
CA PHE A 260 2.86 3.48 -4.06
C PHE A 260 2.77 4.96 -4.37
N VAL A 261 2.43 5.74 -3.38
CA VAL A 261 2.11 7.17 -3.52
C VAL A 261 2.90 8.03 -2.54
N THR A 262 3.04 9.31 -2.86
CA THR A 262 3.75 10.31 -2.08
C THR A 262 3.15 11.71 -2.34
N SER A 263 3.83 12.75 -1.92
CA SER A 263 3.47 14.16 -2.12
C SER A 263 4.59 14.92 -2.82
N THR A 264 4.25 16.01 -3.51
CA THR A 264 5.23 17.00 -4.02
C THR A 264 6.16 17.55 -2.94
N LYS A 265 5.80 17.41 -1.67
CA LYS A 265 6.61 17.86 -0.52
C LYS A 265 7.83 16.97 -0.28
N VAL A 266 7.84 15.73 -0.76
CA VAL A 266 8.99 14.83 -0.64
C VAL A 266 10.02 15.19 -1.71
N PRO A 267 11.31 15.37 -1.36
CA PRO A 267 12.33 15.77 -2.32
C PRO A 267 12.52 14.77 -3.45
N SER A 268 12.75 15.26 -4.68
CA SER A 268 12.90 14.43 -5.88
C SER A 268 14.07 13.44 -5.80
N ASP A 269 15.15 13.78 -5.11
CA ASP A 269 16.29 12.89 -4.89
C ASP A 269 15.92 11.69 -3.99
N VAL A 270 15.05 11.91 -3.01
CA VAL A 270 14.52 10.84 -2.15
C VAL A 270 13.65 9.90 -2.97
N VAL A 271 12.67 10.43 -3.70
CA VAL A 271 11.78 9.59 -4.54
C VAL A 271 12.56 8.85 -5.63
N TYR A 272 13.51 9.52 -6.28
CA TYR A 272 14.41 8.89 -7.25
C TYR A 272 15.14 7.69 -6.64
N THR A 273 15.71 7.86 -5.44
CA THR A 273 16.43 6.79 -4.72
C THR A 273 15.51 5.64 -4.36
N MET A 274 14.26 5.92 -3.93
CA MET A 274 13.25 4.89 -3.63
C MET A 274 12.93 4.06 -4.86
N VAL A 275 12.66 4.71 -5.98
CA VAL A 275 12.35 4.06 -7.26
C VAL A 275 13.53 3.24 -7.76
N LYS A 276 14.74 3.83 -7.76
CA LYS A 276 15.97 3.16 -8.16
C LYS A 276 16.22 1.89 -7.37
N ALA A 277 16.09 1.95 -6.04
CA ALA A 277 16.31 0.78 -5.18
C ALA A 277 15.37 -0.38 -5.51
N VAL A 278 14.11 -0.11 -5.82
CA VAL A 278 13.13 -1.15 -6.19
C VAL A 278 13.45 -1.73 -7.58
N PHE A 279 13.63 -0.90 -8.60
CA PHE A 279 13.75 -1.38 -9.98
C PHE A 279 15.15 -1.93 -10.33
N GLU A 280 16.21 -1.48 -9.67
CA GLU A 280 17.54 -2.09 -9.82
C GLU A 280 17.68 -3.42 -9.06
N ASN A 281 16.81 -3.68 -8.08
CA ASN A 281 16.72 -4.94 -7.36
C ASN A 281 15.38 -5.65 -7.66
N PHE A 282 14.84 -5.51 -8.87
CA PHE A 282 13.48 -5.91 -9.20
C PHE A 282 13.22 -7.42 -9.00
N ASP A 283 14.17 -8.27 -9.37
CA ASP A 283 14.05 -9.71 -9.14
C ASP A 283 14.11 -10.08 -7.64
N GLU A 284 14.88 -9.34 -6.83
CA GLU A 284 14.85 -9.48 -5.38
C GLU A 284 13.48 -9.03 -4.84
N PHE A 285 12.97 -7.88 -5.29
CA PHE A 285 11.65 -7.36 -4.89
C PHE A 285 10.54 -8.39 -5.14
N LYS A 286 10.49 -8.99 -6.33
CA LYS A 286 9.50 -10.02 -6.68
C LYS A 286 9.54 -11.26 -5.78
N ARG A 287 10.72 -11.62 -5.26
CA ARG A 287 10.88 -12.76 -4.34
C ARG A 287 10.50 -12.48 -2.89
N LEU A 288 10.34 -11.22 -2.50
CA LEU A 288 10.06 -10.85 -1.11
C LEU A 288 8.61 -11.16 -0.68
N HIS A 289 7.68 -11.31 -1.64
CA HIS A 289 6.33 -11.77 -1.36
C HIS A 289 5.72 -12.46 -2.59
N PRO A 290 4.96 -13.56 -2.44
CA PRO A 290 4.37 -14.28 -3.57
C PRO A 290 3.45 -13.41 -4.46
N ALA A 291 2.73 -12.45 -3.88
CA ALA A 291 1.89 -11.52 -4.63
C ALA A 291 2.68 -10.63 -5.62
N PHE A 292 4.00 -10.55 -5.50
CA PHE A 292 4.86 -9.76 -6.39
C PHE A 292 5.48 -10.57 -7.52
N ALA A 293 5.33 -11.91 -7.50
CA ALA A 293 6.04 -12.81 -8.40
C ALA A 293 5.85 -12.48 -9.90
N ASN A 294 4.65 -12.00 -10.27
CA ASN A 294 4.26 -11.74 -11.65
C ASN A 294 4.34 -10.25 -12.04
N LEU A 295 4.93 -9.39 -11.22
CA LEU A 295 5.07 -7.96 -11.52
C LEU A 295 5.96 -7.74 -12.74
N LYS A 296 5.58 -6.75 -13.55
CA LYS A 296 6.34 -6.28 -14.71
C LYS A 296 6.57 -4.78 -14.58
N ALA A 297 7.80 -4.35 -14.73
CA ALA A 297 8.20 -2.96 -14.51
C ALA A 297 7.42 -1.99 -15.42
N GLU A 298 7.21 -2.37 -16.70
CA GLU A 298 6.47 -1.56 -17.66
C GLU A 298 4.99 -1.38 -17.32
N GLU A 299 4.38 -2.34 -16.62
CA GLU A 299 3.01 -2.25 -16.13
C GLU A 299 2.92 -1.39 -14.87
N MET A 300 3.90 -1.53 -13.96
CA MET A 300 3.93 -0.79 -12.69
C MET A 300 4.03 0.73 -12.87
N ILE A 301 4.67 1.18 -13.94
CA ILE A 301 4.85 2.62 -14.21
C ILE A 301 3.70 3.26 -15.01
N LYS A 302 2.70 2.48 -15.40
CA LYS A 302 1.60 2.93 -16.27
C LYS A 302 0.21 2.66 -15.69
N ASN A 303 0.00 1.46 -15.13
CA ASN A 303 -1.34 1.00 -14.74
C ASN A 303 -1.74 1.51 -13.35
N GLY A 304 -3.00 1.90 -13.20
CA GLY A 304 -3.59 2.32 -11.92
C GLY A 304 -3.07 3.63 -11.34
N LEU A 305 -2.32 4.41 -12.11
CA LEU A 305 -1.73 5.67 -11.68
C LEU A 305 -2.60 6.85 -12.14
N SER A 306 -3.51 7.28 -11.29
CA SER A 306 -4.48 8.34 -11.57
C SER A 306 -4.02 9.75 -11.14
N ALA A 307 -3.10 9.84 -10.19
CA ALA A 307 -2.37 11.07 -9.88
C ALA A 307 -1.14 11.22 -10.80
N PRO A 308 -0.64 12.43 -11.06
CA PRO A 308 0.61 12.62 -11.79
C PRO A 308 1.77 11.89 -11.11
N LEU A 309 2.71 11.38 -11.91
CA LEU A 309 3.94 10.81 -11.38
C LEU A 309 4.78 11.88 -10.68
N HIS A 310 5.50 11.48 -9.64
CA HIS A 310 6.46 12.33 -8.96
C HIS A 310 7.70 12.57 -9.84
N ASP A 311 8.25 13.80 -9.84
CA ASP A 311 9.39 14.19 -10.68
C ASP A 311 10.61 13.28 -10.48
N GLY A 312 10.87 12.82 -9.25
CA GLY A 312 11.94 11.87 -8.95
C GLY A 312 11.73 10.50 -9.61
N ALA A 313 10.47 10.05 -9.71
CA ALA A 313 10.13 8.81 -10.41
C ALA A 313 10.27 8.99 -11.93
N VAL A 314 9.74 10.08 -12.47
CA VAL A 314 9.86 10.44 -13.90
C VAL A 314 11.32 10.50 -14.32
N LYS A 315 12.19 11.11 -13.50
CA LYS A 315 13.63 11.19 -13.77
C LYS A 315 14.22 9.80 -13.99
N TYR A 316 13.98 8.86 -13.07
CA TYR A 316 14.48 7.50 -13.17
C TYR A 316 13.94 6.77 -14.40
N TYR A 317 12.63 6.88 -14.67
CA TYR A 317 12.00 6.20 -15.81
C TYR A 317 12.53 6.71 -17.15
N LYS A 318 12.79 8.00 -17.28
CA LYS A 318 13.44 8.58 -18.48
C LYS A 318 14.88 8.09 -18.63
N GLU A 319 15.66 7.99 -17.56
CA GLU A 319 17.02 7.45 -17.60
C GLU A 319 17.05 5.99 -18.07
N LYS A 320 16.00 5.21 -17.76
CA LYS A 320 15.86 3.82 -18.24
C LYS A 320 15.23 3.69 -19.63
N GLY A 321 14.80 4.79 -20.24
CA GLY A 321 14.13 4.77 -21.54
C GLY A 321 12.71 4.18 -21.50
N TRP A 322 12.05 4.24 -20.34
CA TRP A 322 10.69 3.69 -20.16
C TRP A 322 9.58 4.73 -20.42
N MET A 323 9.98 6.00 -20.54
CA MET A 323 9.12 7.17 -20.85
C MET A 323 9.79 8.07 -21.89
#